data_053eede767e9c5382822e46ae1ca649a
#
_entry.id   053eede767e9c5382822e46ae1ca649a
#
_cell.length_a   1.000
_cell.length_b   1.000
_cell.length_c   1.000
_cell.angle_alpha   90.00
_cell.angle_beta   90.00
_cell.angle_gamma   90.00
#
_symmetry.space_group_name_H-M   'P 1'
#
loop_
_entity.id
_entity.type
_entity.pdbx_description
1 polymer ?
#
loop_
_entity_poly.entity_id
_entity_poly.type
_entity_poly.pdbx_seq_one_letter_code
_entity_poly.pdbx_strand_id
1 'polypeptide(L)'
;MGFSGTGKIWMNGSLIDWNDANIHIASHVIHYGSGVFEGARCYNTPLGPACLRLDAHMRRLIDSAKIYRMPIGYARDELVQVCKDLVIANKLIDGAYIRPIAFRGLGEAGLAPKDDHRVDVAITAWKWGSYLGAEGLEQGVDVSISSWQRTAPN
;
A
#
# COMPACT_ATOMS: atom_id res chain seq x y z
N MET A 1 13.78 -8.52 -6.40
CA MET A 1 12.74 -7.70 -7.04
C MET A 1 12.73 -6.32 -6.41
N GLY A 2 12.72 -5.26 -7.20
CA GLY A 2 12.70 -3.87 -6.74
C GLY A 2 11.60 -3.08 -7.43
N PHE A 3 11.38 -1.87 -6.96
CA PHE A 3 10.52 -0.92 -7.66
C PHE A 3 11.10 -0.61 -9.04
N SER A 4 10.23 -0.37 -10.04
CA SER A 4 10.65 -0.04 -11.41
C SER A 4 11.40 1.30 -11.49
N GLY A 5 11.21 2.18 -10.52
CA GLY A 5 11.75 3.55 -10.53
C GLY A 5 11.11 4.47 -11.55
N THR A 6 10.04 4.03 -12.21
CA THR A 6 9.33 4.77 -13.24
C THR A 6 7.83 4.58 -13.15
N GLY A 7 7.08 5.45 -13.79
CA GLY A 7 5.63 5.40 -13.86
C GLY A 7 4.97 6.46 -12.98
N LYS A 8 3.70 6.24 -12.67
CA LYS A 8 2.89 7.14 -11.85
C LYS A 8 2.63 6.55 -10.47
N ILE A 9 2.51 7.44 -9.51
CA ILE A 9 2.02 7.16 -8.15
C ILE A 9 0.80 8.04 -7.93
N TRP A 10 -0.23 7.51 -7.32
CA TRP A 10 -1.31 8.36 -6.83
C TRP A 10 -0.98 8.79 -5.40
N MET A 11 -1.04 10.10 -5.14
CA MET A 11 -0.76 10.66 -3.82
C MET A 11 -1.68 11.85 -3.56
N ASN A 12 -2.40 11.79 -2.46
CA ASN A 12 -3.26 12.89 -1.97
C ASN A 12 -4.22 13.48 -3.02
N GLY A 13 -4.86 12.64 -3.82
CA GLY A 13 -5.84 13.04 -4.81
C GLY A 13 -5.29 13.25 -6.22
N SER A 14 -3.99 13.06 -6.44
CA SER A 14 -3.36 13.33 -7.73
C SER A 14 -2.46 12.20 -8.21
N LEU A 15 -2.41 11.97 -9.53
CA LEU A 15 -1.38 11.15 -10.15
C LEU A 15 -0.13 12.00 -10.39
N ILE A 16 0.96 11.63 -9.75
CA ILE A 16 2.25 12.30 -9.85
C ILE A 16 3.30 11.37 -10.44
N ASP A 17 4.40 11.92 -10.90
CA ASP A 17 5.52 11.12 -11.39
C ASP A 17 6.22 10.41 -10.24
N TRP A 18 6.82 9.25 -10.55
CA TRP A 18 7.52 8.41 -9.56
C TRP A 18 8.50 9.21 -8.71
N ASN A 19 9.31 10.07 -9.32
CA ASN A 19 10.35 10.84 -8.64
C ASN A 19 9.82 11.99 -7.78
N ASP A 20 8.57 12.40 -7.99
CA ASP A 20 7.92 13.49 -7.26
C ASP A 20 7.21 12.99 -5.99
N ALA A 21 7.03 11.67 -5.86
CA ALA A 21 6.39 11.06 -4.70
C ALA A 21 7.35 11.01 -3.48
N ASN A 22 7.62 12.18 -2.93
CA ASN A 22 8.55 12.36 -1.81
C ASN A 22 7.82 12.78 -0.53
N ILE A 23 8.38 12.41 0.60
CA ILE A 23 7.93 12.89 1.91
C ILE A 23 9.11 13.53 2.64
N HIS A 24 8.81 14.52 3.48
CA HIS A 24 9.83 15.19 4.26
C HIS A 24 10.38 14.25 5.35
N ILE A 25 11.69 14.30 5.63
CA ILE A 25 12.33 13.45 6.64
C ILE A 25 11.73 13.66 8.04
N ALA A 26 11.19 14.83 8.34
CA ALA A 26 10.49 15.11 9.59
C ALA A 26 9.02 14.65 9.60
N SER A 27 8.56 13.89 8.61
CA SER A 27 7.23 13.30 8.66
C SER A 27 7.11 12.35 9.86
N HIS A 28 5.99 12.43 10.57
CA HIS A 28 5.78 11.71 11.82
C HIS A 28 5.93 10.19 11.66
N VAL A 29 5.51 9.64 10.51
CA VAL A 29 5.65 8.22 10.21
C VAL A 29 7.10 7.73 10.22
N ILE A 30 8.05 8.57 9.81
CA ILE A 30 9.48 8.21 9.75
C ILE A 30 10.03 7.99 11.17
N HIS A 31 9.60 8.80 12.13
CA HIS A 31 10.11 8.76 13.50
C HIS A 31 9.35 7.80 14.42
N TYR A 32 8.05 7.64 14.18
CA TYR A 32 7.15 6.95 15.12
C TYR A 32 6.37 5.78 14.49
N GLY A 33 6.59 5.48 13.20
CA GLY A 33 5.93 4.36 12.53
C GLY A 33 4.42 4.52 12.39
N SER A 34 3.89 5.75 12.48
CA SER A 34 2.46 6.05 12.46
C SER A 34 1.88 5.96 11.05
N GLY A 35 1.74 4.76 10.56
CA GLY A 35 1.18 4.46 9.26
C GLY A 35 0.59 3.05 9.19
N VAL A 36 -0.29 2.87 8.23
CA VAL A 36 -0.92 1.58 7.90
C VAL A 36 -0.86 1.37 6.41
N PHE A 37 -0.80 0.12 5.97
CA PHE A 37 -0.81 -0.21 4.55
C PHE A 37 -1.59 -1.48 4.26
N GLU A 38 -1.93 -1.66 2.99
CA GLU A 38 -2.48 -2.87 2.44
C GLU A 38 -1.64 -3.40 1.29
N GLY A 39 -1.94 -4.62 0.88
CA GLY A 39 -1.37 -5.22 -0.31
C GLY A 39 -2.43 -5.98 -1.08
N ALA A 40 -2.68 -5.56 -2.31
CA ALA A 40 -3.59 -6.22 -3.23
C ALA A 40 -2.85 -6.64 -4.50
N ARG A 41 -3.41 -7.58 -5.23
CA ARG A 41 -2.86 -8.03 -6.52
C ARG A 41 -3.88 -7.89 -7.63
N CYS A 42 -3.39 -7.44 -8.77
CA CYS A 42 -4.06 -7.56 -10.04
C CYS A 42 -3.47 -8.75 -10.79
N TYR A 43 -4.33 -9.61 -11.32
CA TYR A 43 -3.95 -10.80 -12.09
C TYR A 43 -4.41 -10.65 -13.53
N ASN A 44 -3.62 -11.14 -14.47
CA ASN A 44 -4.08 -11.34 -15.84
C ASN A 44 -4.99 -12.59 -15.88
N THR A 45 -6.21 -12.42 -16.34
CA THR A 45 -7.19 -13.51 -16.45
C THR A 45 -7.72 -13.62 -17.88
N PRO A 46 -8.33 -14.74 -18.28
CA PRO A 46 -8.96 -14.87 -19.60
C PRO A 46 -10.05 -13.82 -19.90
N LEU A 47 -10.62 -13.20 -18.87
CA LEU A 47 -11.61 -12.13 -18.97
C LEU A 47 -11.00 -10.72 -18.87
N GLY A 48 -9.67 -10.62 -18.85
CA GLY A 48 -8.92 -9.39 -18.65
C GLY A 48 -8.34 -9.21 -17.25
N PRO A 49 -7.68 -8.09 -16.95
CA PRO A 49 -7.05 -7.86 -15.67
C PRO A 49 -8.10 -7.76 -14.55
N ALA A 50 -7.86 -8.47 -13.45
CA ALA A 50 -8.75 -8.53 -12.31
C ALA A 50 -8.00 -8.35 -10.98
N CYS A 51 -8.48 -7.43 -10.14
CA CYS A 51 -7.95 -7.24 -8.79
C CYS A 51 -8.75 -8.08 -7.80
N LEU A 52 -8.07 -8.97 -7.08
CA LEU A 52 -8.72 -9.86 -6.12
C LEU A 52 -9.16 -9.08 -4.88
N ARG A 53 -10.49 -9.08 -4.59
CA ARG A 53 -11.11 -8.50 -3.38
C ARG A 53 -10.62 -7.10 -3.00
N LEU A 54 -10.40 -6.25 -3.99
CA LEU A 54 -9.84 -4.92 -3.80
C LEU A 54 -10.70 -4.03 -2.87
N ASP A 55 -12.01 -4.16 -2.94
CA ASP A 55 -12.97 -3.50 -2.05
C ASP A 55 -12.75 -3.86 -0.57
N ALA A 56 -12.52 -5.14 -0.28
CA ALA A 56 -12.24 -5.61 1.07
C ALA A 56 -10.88 -5.10 1.58
N HIS A 57 -9.87 -5.02 0.71
CA HIS A 57 -8.57 -4.43 1.05
C HIS A 57 -8.69 -2.94 1.38
N MET A 58 -9.44 -2.16 0.57
CA MET A 58 -9.62 -0.73 0.85
C MET A 58 -10.43 -0.49 2.10
N ARG A 59 -11.45 -1.32 2.38
CA ARG A 59 -12.17 -1.27 3.65
C ARG A 59 -11.23 -1.53 4.83
N ARG A 60 -10.39 -2.56 4.76
CA ARG A 60 -9.45 -2.90 5.83
C ARG A 60 -8.38 -1.81 6.04
N LEU A 61 -7.90 -1.16 4.97
CA LEU A 61 -7.03 0.02 5.09
C LEU A 61 -7.69 1.12 5.93
N ILE A 62 -8.94 1.46 5.61
CA ILE A 62 -9.70 2.48 6.33
C ILE A 62 -9.93 2.07 7.79
N ASP A 63 -10.30 0.81 8.03
CA ASP A 63 -10.54 0.30 9.38
C ASP A 63 -9.24 0.27 10.20
N SER A 64 -8.12 -0.11 9.60
CA SER A 64 -6.80 -0.05 10.23
C SER A 64 -6.39 1.37 10.59
N ALA A 65 -6.63 2.33 9.70
CA ALA A 65 -6.33 3.74 9.95
C ALA A 65 -7.17 4.30 11.10
N LYS A 66 -8.44 3.91 11.23
CA LYS A 66 -9.30 4.30 12.36
C LYS A 66 -8.74 3.88 13.71
N ILE A 67 -8.11 2.69 13.81
CA ILE A 67 -7.48 2.22 15.04
C ILE A 67 -6.39 3.21 15.49
N TYR A 68 -5.66 3.81 14.55
CA TYR A 68 -4.63 4.81 14.79
C TYR A 68 -5.17 6.24 14.83
N ARG A 69 -6.50 6.43 14.82
CA ARG A 69 -7.15 7.76 14.72
C ARG A 69 -6.60 8.59 13.54
N MET A 70 -6.41 7.94 12.42
CA MET A 70 -5.98 8.56 11.16
C MET A 70 -7.16 8.56 10.18
N PRO A 71 -7.96 9.63 10.10
CA PRO A 71 -9.05 9.69 9.14
C PRO A 71 -8.50 9.74 7.72
N ILE A 72 -8.83 8.74 6.90
CA ILE A 72 -8.55 8.75 5.47
C ILE A 72 -9.63 9.61 4.82
N GLY A 73 -9.23 10.71 4.17
CA GLY A 73 -10.14 11.67 3.56
C GLY A 73 -10.78 11.22 2.23
N TYR A 74 -10.77 9.92 1.92
CA TYR A 74 -11.25 9.33 0.66
C TYR A 74 -12.25 8.21 0.95
N ALA A 75 -13.28 8.12 0.11
CA ALA A 75 -14.23 7.02 0.19
C ALA A 75 -13.61 5.70 -0.29
N ARG A 76 -14.11 4.59 0.26
CA ARG A 76 -13.65 3.24 -0.15
C ARG A 76 -13.71 3.03 -1.65
N ASP A 77 -14.84 3.37 -2.28
CA ASP A 77 -15.08 3.13 -3.69
C ASP A 77 -14.20 4.04 -4.58
N GLU A 78 -13.86 5.23 -4.10
CA GLU A 78 -12.88 6.12 -4.72
C GLU A 78 -11.48 5.49 -4.71
N LEU A 79 -11.03 4.98 -3.57
CA LEU A 79 -9.73 4.30 -3.47
C LEU A 79 -9.67 3.05 -4.35
N VAL A 80 -10.77 2.29 -4.44
CA VAL A 80 -10.86 1.15 -5.36
C VAL A 80 -10.70 1.59 -6.81
N GLN A 81 -11.36 2.69 -7.21
CA GLN A 81 -11.24 3.19 -8.59
C GLN A 81 -9.83 3.70 -8.87
N VAL A 82 -9.25 4.45 -7.95
CA VAL A 82 -7.85 4.94 -8.05
C VAL A 82 -6.85 3.79 -8.24
N CYS A 83 -7.01 2.69 -7.50
CA CYS A 83 -6.15 1.51 -7.69
C CYS A 83 -6.22 0.94 -9.12
N LYS A 84 -7.42 0.86 -9.69
CA LYS A 84 -7.62 0.38 -11.07
C LYS A 84 -7.02 1.35 -12.09
N ASP A 85 -7.28 2.64 -11.93
CA ASP A 85 -6.76 3.68 -12.82
C ASP A 85 -5.23 3.73 -12.80
N LEU A 86 -4.62 3.54 -11.63
CA LEU A 86 -3.17 3.48 -11.48
C LEU A 86 -2.56 2.27 -12.19
N VAL A 87 -3.19 1.10 -12.12
CA VAL A 87 -2.76 -0.10 -12.86
C VAL A 87 -2.79 0.15 -14.36
N ILE A 88 -3.84 0.80 -14.86
CA ILE A 88 -3.99 1.15 -16.28
C ILE A 88 -2.95 2.20 -16.68
N ALA A 89 -2.80 3.28 -15.91
CA ALA A 89 -1.86 4.37 -16.18
C ALA A 89 -0.41 3.87 -16.27
N ASN A 90 -0.07 2.88 -15.46
CA ASN A 90 1.26 2.25 -15.44
C ASN A 90 1.39 1.05 -16.40
N LYS A 91 0.35 0.73 -17.19
CA LYS A 91 0.34 -0.41 -18.13
C LYS A 91 0.64 -1.77 -17.45
N LEU A 92 0.18 -1.96 -16.23
CA LEU A 92 0.46 -3.14 -15.39
C LEU A 92 -0.67 -4.19 -15.49
N ILE A 93 -1.30 -4.30 -16.66
CA ILE A 93 -2.46 -5.19 -16.89
C ILE A 93 -2.10 -6.68 -16.85
N ASP A 94 -0.84 -7.04 -17.09
CA ASP A 94 -0.35 -8.44 -17.06
C ASP A 94 -0.05 -8.97 -15.66
N GLY A 95 -0.26 -8.14 -14.66
CA GLY A 95 -0.03 -8.49 -13.26
C GLY A 95 0.65 -7.36 -12.49
N ALA A 96 0.04 -6.99 -11.39
CA ALA A 96 0.54 -5.93 -10.54
C ALA A 96 0.40 -6.29 -9.06
N TYR A 97 1.32 -5.77 -8.27
CA TYR A 97 1.12 -5.58 -6.85
C TYR A 97 0.72 -4.12 -6.60
N ILE A 98 -0.29 -3.92 -5.78
CA ILE A 98 -0.83 -2.61 -5.44
C ILE A 98 -0.58 -2.40 -3.94
N ARG A 99 0.08 -1.31 -3.59
CA ARG A 99 0.42 -0.94 -2.24
C ARG A 99 -0.22 0.40 -1.87
N PRO A 100 -1.43 0.40 -1.30
CA PRO A 100 -1.98 1.58 -0.65
C PRO A 100 -1.36 1.74 0.73
N ILE A 101 -1.10 2.99 1.11
CA ILE A 101 -0.55 3.37 2.41
C ILE A 101 -1.23 4.65 2.90
N ALA A 102 -1.55 4.72 4.18
CA ALA A 102 -1.99 5.93 4.85
C ALA A 102 -1.07 6.20 6.05
N PHE A 103 -0.61 7.41 6.22
CA PHE A 103 0.39 7.73 7.23
C PHE A 103 0.30 9.18 7.69
N ARG A 104 0.78 9.46 8.90
CA ARG A 104 0.92 10.83 9.38
C ARG A 104 2.13 11.48 8.71
N GLY A 105 1.85 12.55 7.95
CA GLY A 105 2.83 13.31 7.19
C GLY A 105 3.65 14.28 8.05
N LEU A 106 4.09 15.36 7.41
CA LEU A 106 4.79 16.45 8.09
C LEU A 106 3.82 17.20 9.02
N GLY A 107 4.24 17.41 10.24
CA GLY A 107 3.46 18.10 11.27
C GLY A 107 4.29 18.28 12.54
N GLU A 108 3.64 18.43 13.69
CA GLU A 108 4.31 18.56 14.97
C GLU A 108 5.00 17.24 15.37
N ALA A 109 6.19 17.34 15.93
CA ALA A 109 6.90 16.22 16.52
C ALA A 109 6.33 15.89 17.92
N GLY A 110 6.25 14.60 18.24
CA GLY A 110 5.82 14.14 19.56
C GLY A 110 5.14 12.78 19.50
N LEU A 111 5.10 12.09 20.64
CA LEU A 111 4.52 10.73 20.74
C LEU A 111 2.99 10.72 20.61
N ALA A 112 2.35 11.85 20.92
CA ALA A 112 0.90 12.01 20.86
C ALA A 112 0.53 13.03 19.77
N PRO A 113 0.38 12.60 18.52
CA PRO A 113 -0.04 13.51 17.46
C PRO A 113 -1.45 14.04 17.73
N LYS A 114 -1.67 15.30 17.40
CA LYS A 114 -2.99 15.93 17.50
C LYS A 114 -3.98 15.29 16.50
N ASP A 115 -5.27 15.43 16.75
CA ASP A 115 -6.32 14.87 15.91
C ASP A 115 -6.36 15.50 14.50
N ASP A 116 -5.91 16.76 14.36
CA ASP A 116 -5.79 17.50 13.10
C ASP A 116 -4.47 17.25 12.36
N HIS A 117 -3.59 16.39 12.88
CA HIS A 117 -2.33 16.05 12.23
C HIS A 117 -2.60 15.45 10.86
N ARG A 118 -2.02 16.04 9.82
CA ARG A 118 -2.22 15.66 8.43
C ARG A 118 -1.99 14.17 8.21
N VAL A 119 -2.98 13.51 7.60
CA VAL A 119 -2.88 12.15 7.11
C VAL A 119 -2.68 12.18 5.59
N ASP A 120 -1.55 11.68 5.15
CA ASP A 120 -1.25 11.50 3.73
C ASP A 120 -1.65 10.10 3.28
N VAL A 121 -2.14 9.99 2.04
CA VAL A 121 -2.51 8.72 1.42
C VAL A 121 -1.79 8.59 0.09
N ALA A 122 -1.10 7.48 -0.11
CA ALA A 122 -0.45 7.17 -1.38
C ALA A 122 -0.77 5.75 -1.84
N ILE A 123 -0.84 5.55 -3.15
CA ILE A 123 -1.01 4.24 -3.76
C ILE A 123 0.07 4.07 -4.81
N THR A 124 0.89 3.04 -4.66
CA THR A 124 1.89 2.62 -5.64
C THR A 124 1.48 1.31 -6.28
N ALA A 125 1.87 1.11 -7.53
CA ALA A 125 1.71 -0.18 -8.21
C ALA A 125 2.96 -0.50 -9.02
N TRP A 126 3.35 -1.77 -9.03
CA TRP A 126 4.51 -2.25 -9.79
C TRP A 126 4.34 -3.70 -10.22
N LYS A 127 5.09 -4.09 -11.24
CA LYS A 127 5.09 -5.48 -11.71
C LYS A 127 5.69 -6.38 -10.63
N TRP A 128 4.92 -7.37 -10.22
CA TRP A 128 5.35 -8.32 -9.22
C TRP A 128 5.24 -9.74 -9.77
N GLY A 129 6.35 -10.42 -9.88
CA GLY A 129 6.40 -11.81 -10.24
C GLY A 129 6.12 -12.74 -9.06
N SER A 130 6.45 -14.01 -9.20
CA SER A 130 6.39 -14.97 -8.09
C SER A 130 7.37 -14.58 -6.98
N TYR A 131 6.88 -14.44 -5.75
CA TYR A 131 7.69 -14.09 -4.58
C TYR A 131 8.78 -15.15 -4.31
N LEU A 132 8.44 -16.40 -4.54
CA LEU A 132 9.31 -17.55 -4.29
C LEU A 132 10.11 -17.99 -5.54
N GLY A 133 9.97 -17.27 -6.67
CA GLY A 133 10.53 -17.69 -7.95
C GLY A 133 9.73 -18.81 -8.61
N ALA A 134 10.10 -19.18 -9.83
CA ALA A 134 9.46 -20.28 -10.56
C ALA A 134 9.73 -21.61 -9.87
N GLU A 135 10.97 -21.85 -9.44
CA GLU A 135 11.39 -23.05 -8.75
C GLU A 135 10.62 -23.27 -7.44
N GLY A 136 10.44 -22.21 -6.64
CA GLY A 136 9.66 -22.30 -5.40
C GLY A 136 8.18 -22.59 -5.62
N LEU A 137 7.62 -22.27 -6.79
CA LEU A 137 6.25 -22.64 -7.15
C LEU A 137 6.11 -24.12 -7.53
N GLU A 138 7.14 -24.71 -8.15
CA GLU A 138 7.12 -26.10 -8.61
C GLU A 138 7.56 -27.07 -7.51
N GLN A 139 8.61 -26.73 -6.78
CA GLN A 139 9.25 -27.63 -5.79
C GLN A 139 8.86 -27.30 -4.35
N GLY A 140 8.22 -26.15 -4.11
CA GLY A 140 7.98 -25.65 -2.77
C GLY A 140 9.21 -24.97 -2.19
N VAL A 141 9.15 -24.65 -0.89
CA VAL A 141 10.24 -24.02 -0.14
C VAL A 141 10.37 -24.68 1.23
N ASP A 142 11.57 -24.68 1.78
CA ASP A 142 11.79 -25.09 3.15
C ASP A 142 11.17 -24.09 4.12
N VAL A 143 10.47 -24.61 5.15
CA VAL A 143 9.81 -23.80 6.17
C VAL A 143 10.32 -24.24 7.53
N SER A 144 10.72 -23.26 8.36
CA SER A 144 11.03 -23.49 9.76
C SER A 144 10.15 -22.66 10.68
N ILE A 145 9.81 -23.19 11.83
CA ILE A 145 9.05 -22.49 12.87
C ILE A 145 10.04 -21.68 13.70
N SER A 146 9.84 -20.35 13.75
CA SER A 146 10.65 -19.46 14.56
C SER A 146 10.35 -19.64 16.06
N SER A 147 11.38 -19.55 16.89
CA SER A 147 11.22 -19.44 18.35
C SER A 147 10.72 -18.05 18.79
N TRP A 148 10.85 -17.04 17.93
CA TRP A 148 10.30 -15.71 18.16
C TRP A 148 8.79 -15.72 17.97
N GLN A 149 8.08 -15.15 18.93
CA GLN A 149 6.62 -15.02 18.89
C GLN A 149 6.23 -13.55 18.72
N ARG A 150 5.08 -13.31 18.13
CA ARG A 150 4.46 -11.99 18.18
C ARG A 150 4.04 -11.68 19.60
N THR A 151 4.05 -10.40 19.97
CA THR A 151 3.40 -9.96 21.21
C THR A 151 1.95 -10.42 21.22
N ALA A 152 1.50 -10.95 22.37
CA ALA A 152 0.12 -11.37 22.54
C ALA A 152 -0.82 -10.18 22.26
N PRO A 153 -1.97 -10.42 21.61
CA PRO A 153 -3.01 -9.40 21.55
C PRO A 153 -3.54 -9.19 22.98
N ASN A 154 -3.51 -7.96 23.43
CA ASN A 154 -4.06 -7.57 24.72
C ASN A 154 -5.53 -7.23 24.57
#